data_facfc650d623d4306ecd7ebef9ab7a13
#
_entry.id   facfc650d623d4306ecd7ebef9ab7a13
#
_cell.length_a   1.000
_cell.length_b   1.000
_cell.length_c   1.000
_cell.angle_alpha   90.00
_cell.angle_beta   90.00
_cell.angle_gamma   90.00
#
_symmetry.space_group_name_H-M   'P 1'
#
loop_
_entity.id
_entity.type
_entity.pdbx_description
1 polymer ?
#
loop_
_entity_poly.entity_id
_entity_poly.type
_entity_poly.pdbx_seq_one_letter_code
_entity_poly.pdbx_strand_id
1 'polypeptide(L)'
;SAASDVYKRQELGRVFPGYFTKSYWLPIFGCTAPDSTEKQIDFALKKLENYSADKRIFMYINFSAIHYPNCHYVKGKTKDDKESHAAALRYIDSQLPRLFEVFQKRADTLVIALSDHGTCYGEDGYEYHCISHETVYTVPYKHFILTKQ
;
A
#
# COMPACT_ATOMS: atom_id res chain seq x y z
N SER A 1 1.89 20.99 0.32
CA SER A 1 1.93 21.20 -1.15
C SER A 1 2.59 19.98 -1.81
N ALA A 2 2.29 19.69 -3.07
CA ALA A 2 2.85 18.55 -3.79
C ALA A 2 4.39 18.46 -3.70
N ALA A 3 5.09 19.59 -3.63
CA ALA A 3 6.55 19.66 -3.50
C ALA A 3 7.02 19.16 -2.12
N SER A 4 6.28 19.43 -1.04
CA SER A 4 6.64 18.96 0.31
C SER A 4 6.44 17.44 0.46
N ASP A 5 5.46 16.88 -0.24
CA ASP A 5 5.18 15.45 -0.21
C ASP A 5 6.19 14.64 -1.03
N VAL A 6 6.66 15.19 -2.15
CA VAL A 6 7.76 14.60 -2.92
C VAL A 6 9.05 14.58 -2.09
N TYR A 7 9.32 15.64 -1.32
CA TYR A 7 10.49 15.71 -0.46
C TYR A 7 10.41 14.70 0.71
N LYS A 8 9.27 14.59 1.39
CA LYS A 8 9.04 13.60 2.46
C LYS A 8 9.15 12.16 1.96
N ARG A 9 8.64 11.86 0.77
CA ARG A 9 8.79 10.54 0.15
C ARG A 9 10.26 10.20 -0.17
N GLN A 10 11.06 11.18 -0.56
CA GLN A 10 12.49 10.99 -0.77
C GLN A 10 13.23 10.66 0.53
N GLU A 11 12.84 11.25 1.65
CA GLU A 11 13.44 10.94 2.97
C GLU A 11 13.10 9.52 3.43
N LEU A 12 11.83 9.11 3.41
CA LEU A 12 11.40 7.74 3.72
C LEU A 12 12.02 6.72 2.74
N GLY A 13 12.10 7.06 1.45
CA GLY A 13 12.75 6.25 0.44
C GLY A 13 14.25 6.08 0.63
N ARG A 14 14.89 6.88 1.48
CA ARG A 14 16.31 6.73 1.86
C ARG A 14 16.50 5.90 3.11
N VAL A 15 15.59 6.01 4.08
CA VAL A 15 15.72 5.35 5.40
C VAL A 15 15.21 3.91 5.33
N PHE A 16 14.00 3.68 4.81
CA PHE A 16 13.40 2.36 4.74
C PHE A 16 14.22 1.30 4.00
N PRO A 17 14.87 1.61 2.85
CA PRO A 17 15.71 0.63 2.16
C PRO A 17 16.81 0.01 3.03
N GLY A 18 17.33 0.75 4.00
CA GLY A 18 18.38 0.29 4.90
C GLY A 18 17.95 -0.84 5.85
N TYR A 19 16.65 -1.05 6.05
CA TYR A 19 16.13 -2.14 6.92
C TYR A 19 15.92 -3.47 6.19
N PHE A 20 16.04 -3.48 4.87
CA PHE A 20 15.75 -4.68 4.07
C PHE A 20 16.98 -5.08 3.24
N THR A 21 17.18 -6.37 3.07
CA THR A 21 18.26 -6.90 2.19
C THR A 21 18.09 -6.43 0.75
N LYS A 22 16.86 -6.23 0.30
CA LYS A 22 16.52 -5.68 -1.01
C LYS A 22 15.31 -4.76 -0.91
N SER A 23 15.43 -3.59 -1.48
CA SER A 23 14.37 -2.59 -1.53
C SER A 23 14.22 -2.04 -2.94
N TYR A 24 12.99 -1.73 -3.32
CA TYR A 24 12.65 -1.27 -4.65
C TYR A 24 11.65 -0.13 -4.57
N TRP A 25 11.93 0.92 -5.30
CA TRP A 25 10.97 1.99 -5.56
C TRP A 25 11.06 2.39 -7.04
N LEU A 26 9.91 2.44 -7.71
CA LEU A 26 9.81 2.86 -9.10
C LEU A 26 8.69 3.90 -9.23
N PRO A 27 8.79 4.90 -10.13
CA PRO A 27 7.73 5.90 -10.33
C PRO A 27 6.35 5.29 -10.61
N ILE A 28 6.30 4.15 -11.30
CA ILE A 28 5.06 3.41 -11.60
C ILE A 28 4.37 2.83 -10.36
N PHE A 29 5.04 2.81 -9.21
CA PHE A 29 4.47 2.39 -7.92
C PHE A 29 3.87 3.55 -7.14
N GLY A 30 3.93 4.77 -7.66
CA GLY A 30 3.43 5.97 -7.01
C GLY A 30 1.91 6.11 -7.07
N CYS A 31 1.36 6.92 -6.16
CA CYS A 31 -0.08 7.15 -6.04
C CYS A 31 -0.74 7.84 -7.25
N THR A 32 0.05 8.44 -8.14
CA THR A 32 -0.44 9.06 -9.38
C THR A 32 -0.65 8.05 -10.51
N ALA A 33 -0.23 6.79 -10.32
CA ALA A 33 -0.45 5.71 -11.27
C ALA A 33 -1.69 4.90 -10.84
N PRO A 34 -2.80 4.93 -11.62
CA PRO A 34 -4.03 4.23 -11.25
C PRO A 34 -3.87 2.71 -11.11
N ASP A 35 -2.90 2.13 -11.80
CA ASP A 35 -2.56 0.70 -11.79
C ASP A 35 -1.37 0.38 -10.86
N SER A 36 -1.02 1.28 -9.93
CA SER A 36 0.15 1.14 -9.06
C SER A 36 0.16 -0.16 -8.26
N THR A 37 -0.97 -0.57 -7.68
CA THR A 37 -1.08 -1.81 -6.90
C THR A 37 -0.83 -3.06 -7.74
N GLU A 38 -1.42 -3.13 -8.94
CA GLU A 38 -1.17 -4.22 -9.89
C GLU A 38 0.32 -4.31 -10.22
N LYS A 39 0.95 -3.18 -10.57
CA LYS A 39 2.39 -3.11 -10.87
C LYS A 39 3.27 -3.51 -9.70
N GLN A 40 2.90 -3.11 -8.46
CA GLN A 40 3.62 -3.50 -7.26
C GLN A 40 3.54 -5.02 -7.04
N ILE A 41 2.35 -5.61 -7.21
CA ILE A 41 2.14 -7.06 -7.05
C ILE A 41 2.87 -7.83 -8.15
N ASP A 42 2.73 -7.46 -9.43
CA ASP A 42 3.45 -8.08 -10.54
C ASP A 42 4.96 -8.08 -10.31
N PHE A 43 5.49 -6.95 -9.85
CA PHE A 43 6.90 -6.84 -9.53
C PHE A 43 7.30 -7.73 -8.35
N ALA A 44 6.50 -7.79 -7.29
CA ALA A 44 6.73 -8.64 -6.13
C ALA A 44 6.74 -10.11 -6.53
N LEU A 45 5.75 -10.56 -7.32
CA LEU A 45 5.65 -11.93 -7.83
C LEU A 45 6.89 -12.30 -8.65
N LYS A 46 7.29 -11.45 -9.59
CA LYS A 46 8.51 -11.64 -10.39
C LYS A 46 9.78 -11.74 -9.53
N LYS A 47 9.85 -10.99 -8.42
CA LYS A 47 10.99 -11.10 -7.50
C LYS A 47 10.96 -12.38 -6.68
N LEU A 48 9.78 -12.88 -6.32
CA LEU A 48 9.63 -14.14 -5.59
C LEU A 48 10.13 -15.35 -6.40
N GLU A 49 10.03 -15.32 -7.73
CA GLU A 49 10.55 -16.36 -8.61
C GLU A 49 12.06 -16.63 -8.44
N ASN A 50 12.80 -15.61 -7.99
CA ASN A 50 14.25 -15.75 -7.77
C ASN A 50 14.63 -16.43 -6.44
N TYR A 51 13.64 -16.85 -5.65
CA TYR A 51 13.87 -17.50 -4.36
C TYR A 51 13.24 -18.89 -4.34
N SER A 52 14.02 -19.89 -3.93
CA SER A 52 13.53 -21.26 -3.71
C SER A 52 12.38 -21.27 -2.68
N ALA A 53 11.52 -22.29 -2.77
CA ALA A 53 10.30 -22.35 -1.94
C ALA A 53 10.58 -22.49 -0.43
N ASP A 54 11.73 -23.08 -0.06
CA ASP A 54 12.20 -23.26 1.31
C ASP A 54 12.82 -21.99 1.92
N LYS A 55 13.11 -20.98 1.11
CA LYS A 55 13.66 -19.71 1.59
C LYS A 55 12.61 -18.95 2.39
N ARG A 56 12.91 -18.62 3.65
CA ARG A 56 12.08 -17.71 4.44
C ARG A 56 12.14 -16.30 3.85
N ILE A 57 10.97 -15.69 3.71
CA ILE A 57 10.83 -14.36 3.13
C ILE A 57 10.06 -13.48 4.13
N PHE A 58 10.60 -12.30 4.40
CA PHE A 58 9.87 -11.18 4.97
C PHE A 58 9.65 -10.17 3.86
N MET A 59 8.39 -9.94 3.49
CA MET A 59 8.02 -8.99 2.44
C MET A 59 7.21 -7.85 3.04
N TYR A 60 7.61 -6.63 2.75
CA TYR A 60 6.87 -5.42 3.06
C TYR A 60 6.49 -4.73 1.75
N ILE A 61 5.22 -4.42 1.57
CA ILE A 61 4.72 -3.66 0.43
C ILE A 61 3.90 -2.48 0.96
N ASN A 62 4.28 -1.27 0.59
CA ASN A 62 3.49 -0.06 0.85
C ASN A 62 2.64 0.24 -0.40
N PHE A 63 1.36 -0.12 -0.35
CA PHE A 63 0.42 0.15 -1.44
C PHE A 63 0.06 1.63 -1.48
N SER A 64 0.42 2.30 -2.56
CA SER A 64 0.25 3.75 -2.71
C SER A 64 -1.11 4.17 -3.26
N ALA A 65 -1.92 3.24 -3.76
CA ALA A 65 -3.21 3.54 -4.41
C ALA A 65 -4.19 4.27 -3.50
N ILE A 66 -4.15 4.01 -2.19
CA ILE A 66 -5.02 4.66 -1.20
C ILE A 66 -4.63 6.12 -0.90
N HIS A 67 -3.39 6.50 -1.19
CA HIS A 67 -2.91 7.88 -1.03
C HIS A 67 -3.56 8.79 -2.08
N TYR A 68 -3.73 10.07 -1.76
CA TYR A 68 -4.21 11.05 -2.74
C TYR A 68 -3.18 11.32 -3.86
N PRO A 69 -3.61 11.56 -5.12
CA PRO A 69 -5.00 11.57 -5.59
C PRO A 69 -5.53 10.13 -5.74
N ASN A 70 -6.74 9.88 -5.21
CA ASN A 70 -7.44 8.62 -5.37
C ASN A 70 -8.82 8.75 -6.05
N CYS A 71 -9.21 9.98 -6.44
CA CYS A 71 -10.47 10.27 -7.12
C CYS A 71 -10.62 9.50 -8.44
N HIS A 72 -9.53 9.13 -9.11
CA HIS A 72 -9.53 8.39 -10.35
C HIS A 72 -10.10 6.96 -10.22
N TYR A 73 -10.22 6.40 -9.01
CA TYR A 73 -10.90 5.12 -8.78
C TYR A 73 -12.43 5.19 -8.83
N VAL A 74 -13.00 6.39 -8.94
CA VAL A 74 -14.43 6.62 -9.14
C VAL A 74 -14.64 7.38 -10.44
N LYS A 75 -15.40 6.78 -11.38
CA LYS A 75 -15.62 7.36 -12.71
C LYS A 75 -16.22 8.79 -12.62
N GLY A 76 -15.57 9.73 -13.27
CA GLY A 76 -16.03 11.13 -13.36
C GLY A 76 -15.73 11.98 -12.13
N LYS A 77 -15.11 11.41 -11.11
CA LYS A 77 -14.73 12.17 -9.92
C LYS A 77 -13.41 12.93 -10.15
N THR A 78 -13.36 14.17 -9.70
CA THR A 78 -12.22 15.09 -9.86
C THR A 78 -11.58 15.51 -8.54
N LYS A 79 -12.23 15.19 -7.41
CA LYS A 79 -11.76 15.49 -6.05
C LYS A 79 -11.81 14.23 -5.21
N ASP A 80 -10.81 14.08 -4.34
CA ASP A 80 -10.74 12.98 -3.38
C ASP A 80 -11.77 13.16 -2.26
N ASP A 81 -12.35 12.04 -1.83
CA ASP A 81 -13.26 11.96 -0.69
C ASP A 81 -13.28 10.53 -0.12
N LYS A 82 -14.15 10.28 0.86
CA LYS A 82 -14.32 8.95 1.48
C LYS A 82 -14.73 7.87 0.47
N GLU A 83 -15.53 8.21 -0.53
CA GLU A 83 -15.96 7.25 -1.56
C GLU A 83 -14.79 6.84 -2.44
N SER A 84 -13.98 7.79 -2.90
CA SER A 84 -12.80 7.51 -3.71
C SER A 84 -11.72 6.77 -2.91
N HIS A 85 -11.56 7.09 -1.63
CA HIS A 85 -10.69 6.36 -0.72
C HIS A 85 -11.13 4.90 -0.56
N ALA A 86 -12.42 4.67 -0.33
CA ALA A 86 -12.97 3.31 -0.26
C ALA A 86 -12.86 2.55 -1.59
N ALA A 87 -12.98 3.25 -2.73
CA ALA A 87 -12.78 2.65 -4.05
C ALA A 87 -11.31 2.23 -4.27
N ALA A 88 -10.36 3.07 -3.86
CA ALA A 88 -8.94 2.73 -3.88
C ALA A 88 -8.62 1.51 -3.01
N LEU A 89 -9.21 1.42 -1.81
CA LEU A 89 -9.05 0.25 -0.94
C LEU A 89 -9.62 -1.02 -1.57
N ARG A 90 -10.81 -0.95 -2.19
CA ARG A 90 -11.41 -2.08 -2.93
C ARG A 90 -10.52 -2.51 -4.09
N TYR A 91 -9.88 -1.56 -4.77
CA TYR A 91 -8.94 -1.89 -5.83
C TYR A 91 -7.71 -2.65 -5.29
N ILE A 92 -7.10 -2.19 -4.19
CA ILE A 92 -6.01 -2.92 -3.54
C ILE A 92 -6.47 -4.35 -3.18
N ASP A 93 -7.60 -4.47 -2.49
CA ASP A 93 -8.15 -5.76 -2.03
C ASP A 93 -8.37 -6.72 -3.20
N SER A 94 -8.84 -6.23 -4.34
CA SER A 94 -9.06 -7.05 -5.55
C SER A 94 -7.77 -7.64 -6.14
N GLN A 95 -6.61 -7.07 -5.85
CA GLN A 95 -5.31 -7.52 -6.35
C GLN A 95 -4.59 -8.49 -5.39
N LEU A 96 -4.92 -8.46 -4.10
CA LEU A 96 -4.25 -9.27 -3.07
C LEU A 96 -4.34 -10.79 -3.29
N PRO A 97 -5.46 -11.39 -3.79
CA PRO A 97 -5.56 -12.83 -3.98
C PRO A 97 -4.40 -13.41 -4.80
N ARG A 98 -3.94 -12.73 -5.83
CA ARG A 98 -2.80 -13.14 -6.66
C ARG A 98 -1.52 -13.31 -5.85
N LEU A 99 -1.28 -12.42 -4.91
CA LEU A 99 -0.12 -12.47 -4.02
C LEU A 99 -0.29 -13.59 -2.98
N PHE A 100 -1.47 -13.72 -2.41
CA PHE A 100 -1.78 -14.73 -1.39
C PHE A 100 -1.64 -16.15 -1.94
N GLU A 101 -2.13 -16.44 -3.14
CA GLU A 101 -2.00 -17.73 -3.81
C GLU A 101 -0.55 -18.18 -3.95
N VAL A 102 0.35 -17.27 -4.28
CA VAL A 102 1.78 -17.60 -4.41
C VAL A 102 2.39 -17.92 -3.05
N PHE A 103 2.03 -17.20 -1.99
CA PHE A 103 2.50 -17.48 -0.65
C PHE A 103 1.93 -18.79 -0.08
N GLN A 104 0.66 -19.10 -0.32
CA GLN A 104 0.03 -20.36 0.08
C GLN A 104 0.70 -21.59 -0.55
N LYS A 105 1.20 -21.46 -1.79
CA LYS A 105 1.99 -22.53 -2.44
C LYS A 105 3.39 -22.71 -1.85
N ARG A 106 3.89 -21.74 -1.09
CA ARG A 106 5.24 -21.77 -0.51
C ARG A 106 5.27 -22.33 0.91
N ALA A 107 4.54 -21.70 1.81
CA ALA A 107 4.54 -22.05 3.24
C ALA A 107 3.37 -21.37 3.96
N ASP A 108 3.09 -21.82 5.17
CA ASP A 108 2.25 -21.05 6.10
C ASP A 108 2.83 -19.65 6.25
N THR A 109 2.00 -18.65 6.00
CA THR A 109 2.43 -17.26 5.92
C THR A 109 1.61 -16.37 6.84
N LEU A 110 2.26 -15.70 7.78
CA LEU A 110 1.63 -14.62 8.55
C LEU A 110 1.47 -13.39 7.65
N VAL A 111 0.24 -12.97 7.47
CA VAL A 111 -0.10 -11.70 6.81
C VAL A 111 -0.47 -10.67 7.87
N ILE A 112 0.11 -9.48 7.77
CA ILE A 112 -0.24 -8.32 8.58
C ILE A 112 -0.61 -7.20 7.61
N ALA A 113 -1.84 -6.72 7.69
CA ALA A 113 -2.36 -5.59 6.93
C ALA A 113 -2.68 -4.45 7.88
N LEU A 114 -2.10 -3.29 7.64
CA LEU A 114 -2.31 -2.09 8.44
C LEU A 114 -2.09 -0.84 7.60
N SER A 115 -2.52 0.31 8.12
CA SER A 115 -2.12 1.62 7.59
C SER A 115 -1.08 2.27 8.51
N ASP A 116 -0.24 3.13 7.94
CA ASP A 116 0.72 3.97 8.68
C ASP A 116 0.04 5.17 9.34
N HIS A 117 -1.04 5.69 8.73
CA HIS A 117 -1.91 6.74 9.25
C HIS A 117 -3.25 6.73 8.52
N GLY A 118 -4.25 7.43 9.07
CA GLY A 118 -5.50 7.75 8.39
C GLY A 118 -5.43 9.11 7.68
N THR A 119 -6.58 9.57 7.15
CA THR A 119 -6.72 10.87 6.52
C THR A 119 -8.11 11.44 6.75
N CYS A 120 -8.21 12.74 7.01
CA CYS A 120 -9.47 13.46 7.13
C CYS A 120 -9.97 13.93 5.77
N TYR A 121 -11.28 13.89 5.59
CA TYR A 121 -12.04 14.38 4.44
C TYR A 121 -13.13 15.37 4.88
N GLY A 122 -12.80 16.25 5.80
CA GLY A 122 -13.71 17.26 6.35
C GLY A 122 -14.18 16.99 7.78
N GLU A 123 -13.71 15.89 8.43
CA GLU A 123 -14.03 15.62 9.83
C GLU A 123 -13.57 16.79 10.71
N ASP A 124 -14.49 17.33 11.52
CA ASP A 124 -14.27 18.48 12.40
C ASP A 124 -13.63 19.71 11.70
N GLY A 125 -13.85 19.84 10.38
CA GLY A 125 -13.26 20.86 9.53
C GLY A 125 -11.82 20.61 9.10
N TYR A 126 -11.27 19.43 9.37
CA TYR A 126 -9.92 19.03 9.00
C TYR A 126 -9.86 18.28 7.67
N GLU A 127 -8.81 18.51 6.91
CA GLU A 127 -8.49 17.76 5.70
C GLU A 127 -7.07 17.20 5.76
N TYR A 128 -6.84 16.06 5.09
CA TYR A 128 -5.54 15.38 4.99
C TYR A 128 -5.06 14.72 6.30
N HIS A 129 -3.75 14.56 6.47
CA HIS A 129 -3.17 13.71 7.52
C HIS A 129 -2.03 14.36 8.32
N CYS A 130 -1.57 15.56 7.98
CA CYS A 130 -0.50 16.25 8.72
C CYS A 130 -1.05 17.04 9.91
N ILE A 131 -1.97 16.45 10.67
CA ILE A 131 -2.70 17.07 11.77
C ILE A 131 -2.87 16.08 12.93
N SER A 132 -3.07 16.61 14.14
CA SER A 132 -3.41 15.78 15.30
C SER A 132 -4.93 15.60 15.37
N HIS A 133 -5.41 14.50 14.79
CA HIS A 133 -6.83 14.16 14.78
C HIS A 133 -7.02 12.64 14.90
N GLU A 134 -8.06 12.20 15.61
CA GLU A 134 -8.33 10.78 15.86
C GLU A 134 -8.37 9.95 14.58
N THR A 135 -9.02 10.46 13.55
CA THR A 135 -9.08 9.81 12.22
C THR A 135 -7.69 9.56 11.61
N VAL A 136 -6.68 10.34 12.00
CA VAL A 136 -5.33 10.21 11.45
C VAL A 136 -4.50 9.16 12.19
N TYR A 137 -4.62 9.05 13.50
CA TYR A 137 -3.83 8.09 14.28
C TYR A 137 -4.58 6.82 14.69
N THR A 138 -5.90 6.73 14.43
CA THR A 138 -6.65 5.48 14.53
C THR A 138 -6.62 4.76 13.21
N VAL A 139 -5.82 3.69 13.11
CA VAL A 139 -5.61 2.96 11.86
C VAL A 139 -6.19 1.55 11.92
N PRO A 140 -6.66 1.00 10.80
CA PRO A 140 -7.06 -0.39 10.74
C PRO A 140 -5.86 -1.31 10.90
N TYR A 141 -6.07 -2.42 11.60
CA TYR A 141 -5.09 -3.49 11.75
C TYR A 141 -5.77 -4.85 11.60
N LYS A 142 -5.20 -5.71 10.77
CA LYS A 142 -5.64 -7.08 10.59
C LYS A 142 -4.42 -8.00 10.46
N HIS A 143 -4.47 -9.16 11.10
CA HIS A 143 -3.52 -10.24 10.83
C HIS A 143 -4.24 -11.57 10.70
N PHE A 144 -3.64 -12.48 9.96
CA PHE A 144 -4.12 -13.85 9.75
C PHE A 144 -3.01 -14.74 9.19
N ILE A 145 -3.24 -16.05 9.24
CA ILE A 145 -2.35 -17.03 8.62
C ILE A 145 -2.97 -17.51 7.31
N LEU A 146 -2.19 -17.42 6.24
CA LEU A 146 -2.44 -18.16 5.01
C LEU A 146 -1.82 -19.55 5.18
N THR A 147 -2.66 -20.57 5.27
CA THR A 147 -2.20 -21.94 5.39
C THR A 147 -1.71 -22.45 4.03
N LYS A 148 -0.60 -23.18 4.02
CA LYS A 148 -0.06 -23.81 2.82
C LYS A 148 -1.08 -24.79 2.24
N GLN A 149 -1.27 -24.72 0.93
CA GLN A 149 -2.09 -25.64 0.12
C GLN A 149 -1.23 -26.58 -0.72
#